data_d02071624905ac382d692eae69555006
#
_entry.id   d02071624905ac382d692eae69555006
#
_cell.length_a   1.000
_cell.length_b   1.000
_cell.length_c   1.000
_cell.angle_alpha   90.00
_cell.angle_beta   90.00
_cell.angle_gamma   90.00
#
_symmetry.space_group_name_H-M   'P 1'
#
loop_
_entity.id
_entity.type
_entity.pdbx_description
1 polymer ?
#
loop_
_entity_poly.entity_id
_entity_poly.type
_entity_poly.pdbx_seq_one_letter_code
_entity_poly.pdbx_strand_id
1 'polypeptide(L)'
;MWLKYCILLISLVFSQENSTWEIIQSEILNQNCTLECHVQGSSFAEQSDLILTDDVAYTQLVNALPHNTAALSDGLLRVGTEGLPSLYTSFMWEKINAPDHEHFYTDHPYYGAIMPLGLPVLTNGELDFIREWILGGAPEEGEIADTLLLEDTTRYEPPLFEIPPPPENGFQFQLGPFEITSGLDREFFYYHPVEESDDIFIERVEIIMRPGSHHFIAYTFGQNMPEALYPEPFVYRDLRDEDGNYIQENMIQMAFHEFGAGTQWPRMDYHFPPGISLRLNPGLGFDMNSHYVNFSDTTMI
;
A
#
# COMPACT_ATOMS: atom_id res chain seq x y z
N MET A 1 -51.29 -60.41 -14.55
CA MET A 1 -49.84 -60.22 -14.67
C MET A 1 -49.61 -58.72 -14.84
N TRP A 2 -49.30 -57.99 -13.72
CA TRP A 2 -49.12 -56.55 -13.70
C TRP A 2 -47.65 -56.23 -13.79
N LEU A 3 -47.23 -55.61 -14.89
CA LEU A 3 -45.85 -55.11 -15.10
C LEU A 3 -45.72 -53.78 -14.39
N LYS A 4 -44.96 -53.72 -13.27
CA LYS A 4 -44.57 -52.45 -12.61
C LYS A 4 -43.39 -51.83 -13.36
N TYR A 5 -43.63 -50.75 -14.05
CA TYR A 5 -42.56 -49.93 -14.57
C TYR A 5 -41.91 -49.11 -13.40
N CYS A 6 -40.65 -49.39 -13.08
CA CYS A 6 -39.86 -48.59 -12.19
C CYS A 6 -39.23 -47.47 -13.03
N ILE A 7 -39.72 -46.25 -12.90
CA ILE A 7 -39.07 -45.06 -13.48
C ILE A 7 -37.92 -44.68 -12.56
N LEU A 8 -36.69 -44.90 -13.05
CA LEU A 8 -35.48 -44.47 -12.41
C LEU A 8 -35.31 -42.95 -12.71
N LEU A 9 -35.63 -42.08 -11.76
CA LEU A 9 -35.30 -40.66 -11.83
C LEU A 9 -33.80 -40.52 -11.54
N ILE A 10 -32.99 -40.32 -12.58
CA ILE A 10 -31.61 -39.92 -12.47
C ILE A 10 -31.64 -38.39 -12.26
N SER A 11 -31.51 -37.97 -11.02
CA SER A 11 -31.18 -36.55 -10.69
C SER A 11 -29.74 -36.30 -11.12
N LEU A 12 -29.58 -35.60 -12.23
CA LEU A 12 -28.31 -34.96 -12.59
C LEU A 12 -28.06 -33.85 -11.56
N VAL A 13 -27.18 -34.09 -10.60
CA VAL A 13 -26.60 -33.06 -9.77
C VAL A 13 -25.62 -32.36 -10.69
N PHE A 14 -26.02 -31.23 -11.27
CA PHE A 14 -25.06 -30.28 -11.81
C PHE A 14 -24.32 -29.70 -10.61
N SER A 15 -23.07 -30.01 -10.46
CA SER A 15 -22.14 -29.22 -9.66
C SER A 15 -22.14 -27.83 -10.30
N GLN A 16 -22.65 -26.84 -9.63
CA GLN A 16 -22.52 -25.45 -10.06
C GLN A 16 -21.04 -25.15 -9.87
N GLU A 17 -20.30 -25.04 -10.95
CA GLU A 17 -18.92 -24.54 -10.89
C GLU A 17 -18.97 -23.06 -10.53
N ASN A 18 -18.07 -22.63 -9.67
CA ASN A 18 -18.03 -21.23 -9.23
C ASN A 18 -17.76 -20.33 -10.43
N SER A 19 -18.40 -19.17 -10.47
CA SER A 19 -18.07 -18.15 -11.48
C SER A 19 -16.64 -17.64 -11.29
N THR A 20 -16.06 -17.07 -12.33
CA THR A 20 -14.73 -16.43 -12.23
C THR A 20 -14.69 -15.38 -11.12
N TRP A 21 -15.78 -14.60 -10.97
CA TRP A 21 -15.87 -13.60 -9.89
C TRP A 21 -15.91 -14.25 -8.50
N GLU A 22 -16.70 -15.31 -8.31
CA GLU A 22 -16.74 -16.01 -7.01
C GLU A 22 -15.36 -16.54 -6.60
N ILE A 23 -14.56 -17.01 -7.57
CA ILE A 23 -13.18 -17.44 -7.30
C ILE A 23 -12.29 -16.25 -6.97
N ILE A 24 -12.38 -15.14 -7.73
CA ILE A 24 -11.64 -13.89 -7.41
C ILE A 24 -11.98 -13.44 -5.99
N GLN A 25 -13.25 -13.44 -5.62
CA GLN A 25 -13.68 -13.03 -4.28
C GLN A 25 -13.11 -13.94 -3.21
N SER A 26 -13.34 -15.26 -3.31
CA SER A 26 -13.03 -16.22 -2.24
C SER A 26 -11.53 -16.49 -2.12
N GLU A 27 -10.81 -16.60 -3.24
CA GLU A 27 -9.44 -17.09 -3.27
C GLU A 27 -8.40 -15.96 -3.39
N ILE A 28 -8.78 -14.79 -3.93
CA ILE A 28 -7.86 -13.68 -4.10
C ILE A 28 -8.18 -12.53 -3.15
N LEU A 29 -9.38 -11.94 -3.25
CA LEU A 29 -9.70 -10.75 -2.45
C LEU A 29 -9.78 -11.05 -0.95
N ASN A 30 -10.43 -12.15 -0.58
CA ASN A 30 -10.56 -12.54 0.82
C ASN A 30 -9.21 -12.91 1.46
N GLN A 31 -8.26 -13.41 0.67
CA GLN A 31 -6.96 -13.83 1.17
C GLN A 31 -5.93 -12.68 1.21
N ASN A 32 -6.06 -11.69 0.32
CA ASN A 32 -5.04 -10.66 0.13
C ASN A 32 -5.54 -9.24 0.44
N CYS A 33 -6.86 -8.99 0.48
CA CYS A 33 -7.38 -7.62 0.54
C CYS A 33 -8.26 -7.35 1.77
N THR A 34 -8.97 -8.38 2.29
CA THR A 34 -9.97 -8.18 3.35
C THR A 34 -9.50 -8.61 4.74
N LEU A 35 -8.29 -9.17 4.89
CA LEU A 35 -7.82 -9.65 6.19
C LEU A 35 -7.87 -8.56 7.27
N GLU A 36 -7.34 -7.37 6.97
CA GLU A 36 -7.29 -6.24 7.90
C GLU A 36 -7.60 -4.89 7.20
N CYS A 37 -7.56 -4.84 5.85
CA CYS A 37 -7.50 -3.56 5.15
C CYS A 37 -8.84 -3.12 4.57
N HIS A 38 -9.39 -3.83 3.57
CA HIS A 38 -10.60 -3.42 2.87
C HIS A 38 -11.87 -4.01 3.48
N VAL A 39 -12.01 -3.88 4.80
CA VAL A 39 -13.18 -4.29 5.59
C VAL A 39 -13.83 -3.08 6.24
N GLN A 40 -15.11 -3.17 6.51
CA GLN A 40 -15.85 -2.06 7.11
C GLN A 40 -15.26 -1.65 8.48
N GLY A 41 -14.96 -0.37 8.61
CA GLY A 41 -14.43 0.23 9.85
C GLY A 41 -12.90 0.20 9.95
N SER A 42 -12.18 -0.36 8.97
CA SER A 42 -10.73 -0.20 8.91
C SER A 42 -10.34 1.19 8.41
N SER A 43 -9.22 1.71 8.89
CA SER A 43 -8.68 2.99 8.44
C SER A 43 -8.32 2.99 6.94
N PHE A 44 -7.91 1.84 6.42
CA PHE A 44 -7.60 1.68 5.00
C PHE A 44 -8.85 1.74 4.12
N ALA A 45 -9.95 1.10 4.56
CA ALA A 45 -11.22 1.19 3.84
C ALA A 45 -11.78 2.61 3.87
N GLU A 46 -11.65 3.33 4.99
CA GLU A 46 -12.07 4.73 5.10
C GLU A 46 -11.25 5.65 4.19
N GLN A 47 -9.92 5.47 4.12
CA GLN A 47 -9.05 6.27 3.26
C GLN A 47 -9.26 6.03 1.77
N SER A 48 -9.57 4.80 1.38
CA SER A 48 -9.76 4.42 -0.03
C SER A 48 -11.22 4.49 -0.49
N ASP A 49 -12.15 4.64 0.46
CA ASP A 49 -13.59 4.47 0.24
C ASP A 49 -13.90 3.15 -0.50
N LEU A 50 -13.25 2.04 -0.06
CA LEU A 50 -13.33 0.76 -0.72
C LEU A 50 -13.42 -0.39 0.29
N ILE A 51 -14.52 -1.12 0.23
CA ILE A 51 -14.78 -2.35 0.98
C ILE A 51 -14.84 -3.51 -0.01
N LEU A 52 -14.10 -4.59 0.27
CA LEU A 52 -13.96 -5.75 -0.62
C LEU A 52 -14.51 -7.04 -0.02
N THR A 53 -15.43 -6.94 0.95
CA THR A 53 -16.16 -8.09 1.48
C THR A 53 -17.21 -8.61 0.50
N ASP A 54 -17.55 -9.89 0.59
CA ASP A 54 -18.37 -10.65 -0.36
C ASP A 54 -19.69 -9.98 -0.74
N ASP A 55 -20.29 -9.24 0.20
CA ASP A 55 -21.62 -8.62 0.04
C ASP A 55 -21.60 -7.34 -0.80
N VAL A 56 -20.44 -6.68 -0.97
CA VAL A 56 -20.36 -5.37 -1.64
C VAL A 56 -19.25 -5.24 -2.68
N ALA A 57 -18.25 -6.12 -2.68
CA ALA A 57 -17.02 -5.95 -3.46
C ALA A 57 -17.29 -5.77 -4.96
N TYR A 58 -18.15 -6.61 -5.56
CA TYR A 58 -18.46 -6.50 -6.98
C TYR A 58 -18.99 -5.11 -7.35
N THR A 59 -19.99 -4.64 -6.61
CA THR A 59 -20.63 -3.33 -6.87
C THR A 59 -19.70 -2.15 -6.56
N GLN A 60 -18.77 -2.32 -5.64
CA GLN A 60 -17.76 -1.30 -5.35
C GLN A 60 -16.61 -1.27 -6.35
N LEU A 61 -16.36 -2.36 -7.06
CA LEU A 61 -15.29 -2.44 -8.05
C LEU A 61 -15.77 -2.14 -9.46
N VAL A 62 -16.79 -2.85 -9.94
CA VAL A 62 -17.16 -2.84 -11.36
C VAL A 62 -17.90 -1.55 -11.73
N ASN A 63 -17.36 -0.83 -12.72
CA ASN A 63 -17.85 0.46 -13.19
C ASN A 63 -17.98 1.55 -12.12
N ALA A 64 -17.29 1.39 -10.97
CA ALA A 64 -17.27 2.37 -9.89
C ALA A 64 -16.09 3.35 -10.06
N LEU A 65 -16.29 4.59 -9.61
CA LEU A 65 -15.25 5.62 -9.65
C LEU A 65 -14.25 5.41 -8.49
N PRO A 66 -12.95 5.58 -8.73
CA PRO A 66 -11.96 5.53 -7.65
C PRO A 66 -12.07 6.77 -6.74
N HIS A 67 -11.77 6.61 -5.46
CA HIS A 67 -11.66 7.73 -4.52
C HIS A 67 -10.36 8.53 -4.76
N ASN A 68 -9.31 7.88 -5.26
CA ASN A 68 -8.05 8.54 -5.61
C ASN A 68 -8.29 9.60 -6.68
N THR A 69 -7.99 10.87 -6.35
CA THR A 69 -8.30 12.02 -7.22
C THR A 69 -7.45 12.06 -8.48
N ALA A 70 -6.22 11.52 -8.47
CA ALA A 70 -5.39 11.44 -9.66
C ALA A 70 -5.96 10.41 -10.64
N ALA A 71 -6.24 9.20 -10.19
CA ALA A 71 -6.87 8.16 -11.00
C ALA A 71 -8.24 8.60 -11.56
N LEU A 72 -9.03 9.31 -10.74
CA LEU A 72 -10.30 9.90 -11.18
C LEU A 72 -10.09 10.95 -12.28
N SER A 73 -9.07 11.81 -12.14
CA SER A 73 -8.75 12.85 -13.13
C SER A 73 -8.25 12.27 -14.44
N ASP A 74 -7.58 11.11 -14.40
CA ASP A 74 -7.11 10.38 -15.57
C ASP A 74 -8.24 9.56 -16.23
N GLY A 75 -9.44 9.59 -15.65
CA GLY A 75 -10.65 8.96 -16.20
C GLY A 75 -10.75 7.45 -15.94
N LEU A 76 -10.03 6.93 -14.95
CA LEU A 76 -10.09 5.51 -14.62
C LEU A 76 -11.40 5.18 -13.90
N LEU A 77 -11.84 3.92 -14.08
CA LEU A 77 -12.78 3.25 -13.21
C LEU A 77 -12.02 2.34 -12.24
N ARG A 78 -12.64 1.91 -11.14
CA ARG A 78 -12.01 0.88 -10.30
C ARG A 78 -11.80 -0.41 -11.10
N VAL A 79 -12.81 -0.86 -11.83
CA VAL A 79 -12.72 -1.90 -12.86
C VAL A 79 -13.67 -1.55 -14.00
N GLY A 80 -13.17 -1.50 -15.23
CA GLY A 80 -13.98 -1.29 -16.43
C GLY A 80 -14.49 -2.60 -17.01
N THR A 81 -15.44 -2.51 -17.95
CA THR A 81 -16.13 -3.69 -18.55
C THR A 81 -16.05 -3.75 -20.07
N GLU A 82 -15.18 -2.97 -20.69
CA GLU A 82 -15.07 -2.90 -22.17
C GLU A 82 -13.98 -3.82 -22.75
N GLY A 83 -13.54 -4.84 -21.97
CA GLY A 83 -12.51 -5.77 -22.39
C GLY A 83 -11.11 -5.13 -22.39
N LEU A 84 -10.33 -5.30 -23.47
CA LEU A 84 -8.95 -4.84 -23.54
C LEU A 84 -8.76 -3.35 -23.19
N PRO A 85 -9.59 -2.39 -23.65
CA PRO A 85 -9.48 -1.01 -23.18
C PRO A 85 -9.58 -0.87 -21.66
N SER A 86 -10.42 -1.66 -21.02
CA SER A 86 -10.63 -1.62 -19.57
C SER A 86 -9.42 -2.09 -18.78
N LEU A 87 -8.55 -2.93 -19.33
CA LEU A 87 -7.32 -3.31 -18.65
C LEU A 87 -6.42 -2.09 -18.38
N TYR A 88 -6.34 -1.17 -19.36
CA TYR A 88 -5.55 0.08 -19.25
C TYR A 88 -6.26 1.22 -18.51
N THR A 89 -7.54 1.06 -18.23
CA THR A 89 -8.36 2.08 -17.54
C THR A 89 -8.95 1.58 -16.24
N SER A 90 -8.50 0.42 -15.75
CA SER A 90 -8.89 -0.15 -14.45
C SER A 90 -7.87 0.17 -13.39
N PHE A 91 -8.25 1.04 -12.45
CA PHE A 91 -7.39 1.44 -11.32
C PHE A 91 -6.98 0.24 -10.45
N MET A 92 -7.85 -0.76 -10.30
CA MET A 92 -7.49 -2.01 -9.61
C MET A 92 -6.30 -2.69 -10.29
N TRP A 93 -6.30 -2.80 -11.64
CA TRP A 93 -5.20 -3.41 -12.37
C TRP A 93 -3.88 -2.68 -12.14
N GLU A 94 -3.90 -1.35 -12.25
CA GLU A 94 -2.73 -0.53 -11.93
C GLU A 94 -2.20 -0.79 -10.51
N LYS A 95 -3.10 -0.96 -9.55
CA LYS A 95 -2.74 -1.17 -8.14
C LYS A 95 -2.16 -2.53 -7.83
N ILE A 96 -2.50 -3.59 -8.58
CA ILE A 96 -2.08 -4.96 -8.27
C ILE A 96 -0.97 -5.48 -9.20
N ASN A 97 -0.73 -4.84 -10.35
CA ASN A 97 0.22 -5.29 -11.36
C ASN A 97 1.67 -4.98 -10.95
N ALA A 98 2.15 -5.65 -9.91
CA ALA A 98 3.49 -5.47 -9.39
C ALA A 98 4.62 -5.71 -10.42
N PRO A 99 4.52 -6.63 -11.40
CA PRO A 99 5.52 -6.75 -12.47
C PRO A 99 5.76 -5.47 -13.26
N ASP A 100 4.78 -4.57 -13.34
CA ASP A 100 4.89 -3.29 -14.06
C ASP A 100 5.04 -2.08 -13.11
N HIS A 101 5.62 -2.32 -11.93
CA HIS A 101 5.75 -1.31 -10.88
C HIS A 101 6.56 -0.07 -11.31
N GLU A 102 7.50 -0.22 -12.24
CA GLU A 102 8.31 0.90 -12.73
C GLU A 102 7.44 1.90 -13.51
N HIS A 103 6.59 1.40 -14.41
CA HIS A 103 5.56 2.20 -15.08
C HIS A 103 4.64 2.87 -14.06
N PHE A 104 4.10 2.07 -13.13
CA PHE A 104 3.18 2.56 -12.11
C PHE A 104 3.74 3.75 -11.32
N TYR A 105 4.96 3.66 -10.79
CA TYR A 105 5.55 4.75 -9.98
C TYR A 105 6.12 5.90 -10.81
N THR A 106 6.49 5.67 -12.07
CA THR A 106 7.04 6.71 -12.94
C THR A 106 5.93 7.56 -13.55
N ASP A 107 4.91 6.91 -14.08
CA ASP A 107 3.85 7.58 -14.83
C ASP A 107 2.67 7.98 -13.94
N HIS A 108 2.50 7.30 -12.80
CA HIS A 108 1.38 7.52 -11.87
C HIS A 108 1.84 7.82 -10.43
N PRO A 109 2.67 8.84 -10.18
CA PRO A 109 3.26 9.12 -8.86
C PRO A 109 2.24 9.46 -7.78
N TYR A 110 0.99 9.72 -8.14
CA TYR A 110 -0.09 10.08 -7.21
C TYR A 110 -1.15 8.98 -7.03
N TYR A 111 -0.92 7.77 -7.56
CA TYR A 111 -1.85 6.64 -7.36
C TYR A 111 -1.67 5.92 -6.02
N GLY A 112 -0.64 6.28 -5.25
CA GLY A 112 -0.31 5.64 -3.97
C GLY A 112 0.55 4.39 -4.14
N ALA A 113 0.56 3.48 -3.17
CA ALA A 113 1.37 2.26 -3.21
C ALA A 113 0.70 1.14 -4.03
N ILE A 114 1.50 0.23 -4.60
CA ILE A 114 1.04 -1.04 -5.15
C ILE A 114 0.43 -1.90 -4.03
N MET A 115 -0.59 -2.66 -4.38
CA MET A 115 -1.31 -3.56 -3.48
C MET A 115 -1.01 -5.05 -3.79
N PRO A 116 -1.12 -5.92 -2.78
CA PRO A 116 -1.48 -5.67 -1.38
C PRO A 116 -0.34 -4.97 -0.61
N LEU A 117 -0.67 -4.01 0.24
CA LEU A 117 0.31 -3.39 1.13
C LEU A 117 0.55 -4.29 2.35
N GLY A 118 1.82 -4.54 2.70
CA GLY A 118 2.17 -5.36 3.88
C GLY A 118 1.94 -6.86 3.73
N LEU A 119 1.59 -7.30 2.52
CA LEU A 119 1.51 -8.71 2.12
C LEU A 119 2.40 -8.96 0.89
N PRO A 120 2.76 -10.22 0.60
CA PRO A 120 3.36 -10.54 -0.69
C PRO A 120 2.47 -10.08 -1.84
N VAL A 121 3.08 -9.61 -2.93
CA VAL A 121 2.33 -9.28 -4.16
C VAL A 121 1.58 -10.52 -4.67
N LEU A 122 0.52 -10.31 -5.44
CA LEU A 122 -0.25 -11.42 -6.01
C LEU A 122 0.65 -12.35 -6.84
N THR A 123 0.29 -13.62 -6.90
CA THR A 123 0.96 -14.57 -7.79
C THR A 123 0.73 -14.20 -9.25
N ASN A 124 1.62 -14.65 -10.14
CA ASN A 124 1.43 -14.47 -11.56
C ASN A 124 0.12 -15.11 -12.04
N GLY A 125 -0.25 -16.26 -11.45
CA GLY A 125 -1.53 -16.91 -11.74
C GLY A 125 -2.74 -16.10 -11.28
N GLU A 126 -2.71 -15.50 -10.08
CA GLU A 126 -3.78 -14.60 -9.60
C GLU A 126 -3.92 -13.36 -10.49
N LEU A 127 -2.79 -12.77 -10.90
CA LEU A 127 -2.78 -11.62 -11.82
C LEU A 127 -3.35 -11.99 -13.19
N ASP A 128 -2.93 -13.11 -13.77
CA ASP A 128 -3.42 -13.57 -15.06
C ASP A 128 -4.92 -13.91 -15.00
N PHE A 129 -5.39 -14.50 -13.90
CA PHE A 129 -6.80 -14.84 -13.69
C PHE A 129 -7.66 -13.56 -13.61
N ILE A 130 -7.23 -12.54 -12.88
CA ILE A 130 -7.91 -11.24 -12.82
C ILE A 130 -7.86 -10.54 -14.18
N ARG A 131 -6.72 -10.61 -14.88
CA ARG A 131 -6.56 -10.02 -16.21
C ARG A 131 -7.56 -10.60 -17.20
N GLU A 132 -7.67 -11.93 -17.27
CA GLU A 132 -8.63 -12.59 -18.17
C GLU A 132 -10.09 -12.24 -17.82
N TRP A 133 -10.41 -12.09 -16.53
CA TRP A 133 -11.72 -11.62 -16.09
C TRP A 133 -12.02 -10.19 -16.59
N ILE A 134 -11.08 -9.26 -16.45
CA ILE A 134 -11.23 -7.89 -16.96
C ILE A 134 -11.34 -7.88 -18.50
N LEU A 135 -10.51 -8.67 -19.20
CA LEU A 135 -10.56 -8.83 -20.65
C LEU A 135 -11.90 -9.40 -21.13
N GLY A 136 -12.52 -10.25 -20.34
CA GLY A 136 -13.85 -10.79 -20.58
C GLY A 136 -15.01 -9.85 -20.25
N GLY A 137 -14.72 -8.62 -19.81
CA GLY A 137 -15.73 -7.61 -19.47
C GLY A 137 -16.16 -7.63 -18.01
N ALA A 138 -15.38 -8.25 -17.15
CA ALA A 138 -15.56 -8.29 -15.69
C ALA A 138 -16.98 -8.70 -15.24
N PRO A 139 -17.59 -9.78 -15.79
CA PRO A 139 -18.95 -10.18 -15.40
C PRO A 139 -18.96 -10.81 -13.99
N GLU A 140 -20.11 -10.68 -13.30
CA GLU A 140 -20.34 -11.31 -12.00
C GLU A 140 -20.59 -12.81 -12.12
N GLU A 141 -21.21 -13.23 -13.22
CA GLU A 141 -21.57 -14.64 -13.47
C GLU A 141 -20.78 -15.22 -14.64
N GLY A 142 -20.57 -16.52 -14.62
CA GLY A 142 -19.95 -17.28 -15.71
C GLY A 142 -18.46 -17.54 -15.52
N GLU A 143 -17.98 -18.53 -16.26
CA GLU A 143 -16.59 -18.96 -16.28
C GLU A 143 -15.86 -18.25 -17.42
N ILE A 144 -15.06 -17.23 -17.12
CA ILE A 144 -14.36 -16.39 -18.09
C ILE A 144 -12.87 -16.76 -18.13
N ALA A 145 -12.25 -16.94 -16.96
CA ALA A 145 -10.85 -17.28 -16.82
C ALA A 145 -10.69 -18.78 -16.49
N ASP A 146 -9.65 -19.40 -17.05
CA ASP A 146 -9.31 -20.79 -16.76
C ASP A 146 -8.66 -20.89 -15.37
N THR A 147 -9.22 -21.70 -14.48
CA THR A 147 -8.70 -21.95 -13.13
C THR A 147 -7.30 -22.55 -13.13
N LEU A 148 -6.85 -23.19 -14.21
CA LEU A 148 -5.47 -23.65 -14.36
C LEU A 148 -4.43 -22.53 -14.24
N LEU A 149 -4.82 -21.28 -14.51
CA LEU A 149 -3.93 -20.13 -14.29
C LEU A 149 -3.48 -20.02 -12.83
N LEU A 150 -4.35 -20.34 -11.88
CA LEU A 150 -4.06 -20.28 -10.45
C LEU A 150 -3.02 -21.31 -9.96
N GLU A 151 -2.64 -22.28 -10.80
CA GLU A 151 -1.54 -23.22 -10.50
C GLU A 151 -0.17 -22.53 -10.54
N ASP A 152 -0.04 -21.38 -11.22
CA ASP A 152 1.19 -20.58 -11.19
C ASP A 152 1.28 -19.75 -9.89
N THR A 153 1.93 -20.33 -8.91
CA THR A 153 2.19 -19.69 -7.60
C THR A 153 3.46 -18.84 -7.57
N THR A 154 4.14 -18.66 -8.69
CA THR A 154 5.29 -17.75 -8.75
C THR A 154 4.84 -16.31 -8.57
N ARG A 155 5.74 -15.46 -8.05
CA ARG A 155 5.45 -14.04 -7.77
C ARG A 155 6.55 -13.16 -8.37
N TYR A 156 6.19 -11.93 -8.66
CA TYR A 156 7.19 -10.92 -8.94
C TYR A 156 8.10 -10.71 -7.73
N GLU A 157 9.41 -10.76 -7.96
CA GLU A 157 10.40 -10.44 -6.95
C GLU A 157 10.97 -9.05 -7.28
N PRO A 158 10.73 -8.04 -6.44
CA PRO A 158 11.30 -6.72 -6.67
C PRO A 158 12.84 -6.80 -6.57
N PRO A 159 13.56 -5.94 -7.31
CA PRO A 159 15.00 -5.86 -7.20
C PRO A 159 15.42 -5.54 -5.76
N LEU A 160 16.60 -6.02 -5.37
CA LEU A 160 17.14 -5.73 -4.05
C LEU A 160 17.21 -4.22 -3.83
N PHE A 161 16.82 -3.81 -2.65
CA PHE A 161 16.93 -2.40 -2.26
C PHE A 161 18.40 -1.98 -2.21
N GLU A 162 18.74 -0.97 -3.00
CA GLU A 162 20.05 -0.35 -2.99
C GLU A 162 19.96 1.05 -2.35
N ILE A 163 20.81 1.28 -1.35
CA ILE A 163 20.91 2.59 -0.72
C ILE A 163 21.53 3.54 -1.75
N PRO A 164 20.89 4.67 -2.07
CA PRO A 164 21.47 5.63 -3.00
C PRO A 164 22.80 6.18 -2.43
N PRO A 165 23.72 6.61 -3.31
CA PRO A 165 24.94 7.26 -2.85
C PRO A 165 24.60 8.55 -2.09
N PRO A 166 25.41 8.90 -1.08
CA PRO A 166 25.21 10.17 -0.36
C PRO A 166 25.30 11.36 -1.32
N PRO A 167 24.50 12.42 -1.11
CA PRO A 167 24.54 13.60 -1.97
C PRO A 167 25.91 14.31 -1.86
N GLU A 168 26.33 14.99 -2.92
CA GLU A 168 27.56 15.81 -2.88
C GLU A 168 27.45 16.95 -1.89
N ASN A 169 26.25 17.53 -1.76
CA ASN A 169 25.92 18.58 -0.79
C ASN A 169 24.60 18.23 -0.12
N GLY A 170 24.57 18.15 1.22
CA GLY A 170 23.37 17.83 1.98
C GLY A 170 23.58 16.68 2.97
N PHE A 171 22.48 16.13 3.42
CA PHE A 171 22.44 15.08 4.43
C PHE A 171 21.77 13.84 3.87
N GLN A 172 22.24 12.68 4.29
CA GLN A 172 21.57 11.40 4.04
C GLN A 172 21.31 10.72 5.37
N PHE A 173 20.07 10.34 5.61
CA PHE A 173 19.64 9.60 6.76
C PHE A 173 19.19 8.20 6.34
N GLN A 174 19.44 7.23 7.18
CA GLN A 174 19.01 5.86 6.99
C GLN A 174 18.33 5.36 8.26
N LEU A 175 17.15 4.79 8.13
CA LEU A 175 16.48 4.02 9.17
C LEU A 175 16.66 2.53 8.90
N GLY A 176 17.05 1.78 9.93
CA GLY A 176 17.29 0.35 9.82
C GLY A 176 18.73 -0.04 9.46
N PRO A 177 18.97 -1.34 9.15
CA PRO A 177 17.94 -2.38 9.03
C PRO A 177 17.35 -2.79 10.39
N PHE A 178 16.08 -3.19 10.40
CA PHE A 178 15.39 -3.77 11.54
C PHE A 178 14.32 -4.76 11.06
N GLU A 179 13.93 -5.66 11.95
CA GLU A 179 12.96 -6.69 11.63
C GLU A 179 11.54 -6.19 11.87
N ILE A 180 10.65 -6.45 10.91
CA ILE A 180 9.21 -6.31 11.05
C ILE A 180 8.63 -7.72 11.07
N THR A 181 8.32 -8.22 12.26
CA THR A 181 7.79 -9.57 12.45
C THR A 181 6.38 -9.70 11.86
N SER A 182 6.00 -10.95 11.57
CA SER A 182 4.65 -11.29 11.11
C SER A 182 3.57 -10.70 12.03
N GLY A 183 2.54 -10.09 11.44
CA GLY A 183 1.43 -9.49 12.15
C GLY A 183 1.74 -8.14 12.83
N LEU A 184 2.93 -7.57 12.62
CA LEU A 184 3.32 -6.31 13.24
C LEU A 184 2.84 -5.12 12.40
N ASP A 185 2.15 -4.21 13.09
CA ASP A 185 1.86 -2.84 12.67
C ASP A 185 2.66 -1.92 13.60
N ARG A 186 3.75 -1.34 13.09
CA ARG A 186 4.68 -0.57 13.90
C ARG A 186 4.93 0.81 13.34
N GLU A 187 4.62 1.82 14.12
CA GLU A 187 4.92 3.21 13.84
C GLU A 187 5.81 3.79 14.93
N PHE A 188 6.89 4.45 14.54
CA PHE A 188 7.86 5.01 15.47
C PHE A 188 8.44 6.34 14.99
N PHE A 189 9.09 7.03 15.92
CA PHE A 189 9.93 8.19 15.67
C PHE A 189 11.40 7.85 15.88
N TYR A 190 12.25 8.53 15.13
CA TYR A 190 13.71 8.44 15.27
C TYR A 190 14.31 9.82 15.05
N TYR A 191 14.85 10.41 16.12
CA TYR A 191 15.43 11.74 16.07
C TYR A 191 16.88 11.70 15.63
N HIS A 192 17.22 12.43 14.57
CA HIS A 192 18.56 12.63 14.07
C HIS A 192 18.91 14.10 14.15
N PRO A 193 19.77 14.56 15.09
CA PRO A 193 20.22 15.93 15.16
C PRO A 193 21.08 16.29 13.96
N VAL A 194 21.02 17.55 13.53
CA VAL A 194 21.91 18.13 12.53
C VAL A 194 22.74 19.20 13.24
N GLU A 195 24.04 18.96 13.34
CA GLU A 195 24.98 19.80 14.07
C GLU A 195 25.51 20.97 13.18
N GLU A 196 24.61 21.83 12.72
CA GLU A 196 24.98 23.00 11.95
C GLU A 196 24.72 24.29 12.76
N SER A 197 25.63 25.23 12.65
CA SER A 197 25.55 26.52 13.39
C SER A 197 24.72 27.58 12.66
N ASP A 198 24.53 27.40 11.37
CA ASP A 198 23.85 28.35 10.50
C ASP A 198 22.55 27.74 9.95
N ASP A 199 21.65 28.59 9.44
CA ASP A 199 20.45 28.15 8.73
C ASP A 199 20.80 27.30 7.52
N ILE A 200 20.10 26.19 7.37
CA ILE A 200 20.19 25.31 6.21
C ILE A 200 18.97 25.56 5.32
N PHE A 201 19.22 25.65 4.02
CA PHE A 201 18.18 25.81 3.01
C PHE A 201 18.15 24.59 2.11
N ILE A 202 17.09 23.78 2.25
CA ILE A 202 16.90 22.50 1.54
C ILE A 202 16.15 22.79 0.26
N GLU A 203 16.75 22.49 -0.88
CA GLU A 203 16.18 22.72 -2.22
C GLU A 203 15.64 21.43 -2.86
N ARG A 204 16.07 20.27 -2.35
CA ARG A 204 15.64 18.95 -2.84
C ARG A 204 15.51 17.99 -1.67
N VAL A 205 14.47 17.16 -1.73
CA VAL A 205 14.27 16.04 -0.81
C VAL A 205 14.03 14.77 -1.63
N GLU A 206 14.86 13.76 -1.44
CA GLU A 206 14.68 12.44 -2.00
C GLU A 206 14.40 11.44 -0.86
N ILE A 207 13.33 10.67 -0.98
CA ILE A 207 12.95 9.63 -0.04
C ILE A 207 12.79 8.33 -0.82
N ILE A 208 13.41 7.26 -0.32
CA ILE A 208 13.27 5.92 -0.86
C ILE A 208 12.90 4.98 0.29
N MET A 209 11.80 4.28 0.14
CA MET A 209 11.28 3.32 1.12
C MET A 209 11.31 1.91 0.55
N ARG A 210 11.47 0.93 1.44
CA ARG A 210 11.36 -0.49 1.08
C ARG A 210 9.88 -0.92 1.04
N PRO A 211 9.58 -2.04 0.33
CA PRO A 211 8.28 -2.69 0.45
C PRO A 211 7.89 -2.95 1.91
N GLY A 212 6.61 -2.80 2.24
CA GLY A 212 6.09 -2.89 3.62
C GLY A 212 6.11 -1.56 4.38
N SER A 213 6.79 -0.52 3.87
CA SER A 213 6.67 0.83 4.42
C SER A 213 5.35 1.47 3.98
N HIS A 214 4.56 1.93 4.96
CA HIS A 214 3.28 2.61 4.69
C HIS A 214 3.49 4.10 4.44
N HIS A 215 4.29 4.75 5.28
CA HIS A 215 4.69 6.15 5.08
C HIS A 215 6.03 6.44 5.75
N PHE A 216 6.63 7.53 5.30
CA PHE A 216 7.76 8.19 5.95
C PHE A 216 7.54 9.68 5.98
N ILE A 217 7.76 10.31 7.14
CA ILE A 217 7.67 11.76 7.33
C ILE A 217 8.89 12.24 8.10
N ALA A 218 9.55 13.27 7.59
CA ALA A 218 10.59 14.00 8.29
C ALA A 218 9.98 15.28 8.89
N TYR A 219 9.86 15.31 10.19
CA TYR A 219 9.51 16.52 10.94
C TYR A 219 10.76 17.23 11.42
N THR A 220 10.68 18.54 11.61
CA THR A 220 11.59 19.30 12.46
C THR A 220 10.82 19.82 13.67
N PHE A 221 11.50 20.48 14.58
CA PHE A 221 10.86 21.07 15.76
C PHE A 221 10.73 22.58 15.65
N GLY A 222 9.60 23.11 16.13
CA GLY A 222 9.41 24.55 16.26
C GLY A 222 10.38 25.17 17.29
N GLN A 223 10.82 26.40 17.05
CA GLN A 223 11.76 27.12 17.91
C GLN A 223 11.28 27.29 19.36
N ASN A 224 10.01 27.12 19.62
CA ASN A 224 9.39 27.23 20.95
C ASN A 224 9.38 25.92 21.72
N MET A 225 9.96 24.85 21.20
CA MET A 225 10.07 23.58 21.92
C MET A 225 11.03 23.72 23.11
N PRO A 226 10.60 23.36 24.32
CA PRO A 226 11.49 23.37 25.48
C PRO A 226 12.63 22.36 25.32
N GLU A 227 13.85 22.75 25.69
CA GLU A 227 15.04 21.89 25.57
C GLU A 227 14.86 20.52 26.27
N ALA A 228 14.16 20.48 27.40
CA ALA A 228 13.90 19.27 28.17
C ALA A 228 12.93 18.28 27.47
N LEU A 229 12.27 18.70 26.38
CA LEU A 229 11.34 17.84 25.62
C LEU A 229 11.98 17.28 24.34
N TYR A 230 13.20 17.71 23.97
CA TYR A 230 13.85 17.10 22.81
C TYR A 230 14.06 15.60 23.05
N PRO A 231 13.74 14.79 22.06
CA PRO A 231 13.93 13.34 22.18
C PRO A 231 15.42 12.99 22.25
N GLU A 232 15.70 11.85 22.88
CA GLU A 232 17.03 11.29 22.87
C GLU A 232 17.45 10.95 21.44
N PRO A 233 18.61 11.45 20.96
CA PRO A 233 19.06 11.18 19.60
C PRO A 233 19.35 9.71 19.36
N PHE A 234 19.05 9.24 18.13
CA PHE A 234 19.37 7.89 17.65
C PHE A 234 18.64 6.76 18.38
N VAL A 235 17.52 7.06 19.03
CA VAL A 235 16.67 6.08 19.71
C VAL A 235 15.35 5.95 18.98
N TYR A 236 14.95 4.69 18.70
CA TYR A 236 13.61 4.38 18.17
C TYR A 236 12.59 4.53 19.30
N ARG A 237 11.57 5.34 19.07
CA ARG A 237 10.49 5.64 20.01
C ARG A 237 9.16 5.22 19.37
N ASP A 238 8.64 4.06 19.77
CA ASP A 238 7.35 3.58 19.27
C ASP A 238 6.24 4.59 19.60
N LEU A 239 5.34 4.84 18.65
CA LEU A 239 4.20 5.74 18.82
C LEU A 239 3.19 5.17 19.81
N ARG A 240 3.10 3.84 19.87
CA ARG A 240 2.18 3.09 20.73
C ARG A 240 2.93 2.12 21.62
N ASP A 241 2.35 1.85 22.80
CA ASP A 241 2.81 0.78 23.69
C ASP A 241 2.30 -0.61 23.22
N GLU A 242 2.68 -1.66 23.95
CA GLU A 242 2.29 -3.04 23.68
C GLU A 242 0.75 -3.28 23.75
N ASP A 243 0.03 -2.41 24.44
CA ASP A 243 -1.44 -2.45 24.54
C ASP A 243 -2.14 -1.62 23.45
N GLY A 244 -1.37 -1.00 22.55
CA GLY A 244 -1.85 -0.16 21.45
C GLY A 244 -2.19 1.28 21.84
N ASN A 245 -1.93 1.72 23.09
CA ASN A 245 -2.18 3.08 23.52
C ASN A 245 -1.06 4.02 23.07
N TYR A 246 -1.38 5.26 22.73
CA TYR A 246 -0.39 6.28 22.41
C TYR A 246 0.51 6.57 23.63
N ILE A 247 1.81 6.57 23.41
CA ILE A 247 2.82 6.95 24.41
C ILE A 247 2.77 8.47 24.59
N GLN A 248 2.40 8.90 25.78
CA GLN A 248 2.13 10.33 26.07
C GLN A 248 3.31 11.25 25.78
N GLU A 249 4.54 10.81 26.05
CA GLU A 249 5.75 11.59 25.76
C GLU A 249 5.89 11.92 24.28
N ASN A 250 5.68 10.94 23.41
CA ASN A 250 5.71 11.13 21.96
C ASN A 250 4.60 12.08 21.51
N MET A 251 3.39 11.96 22.09
CA MET A 251 2.28 12.88 21.77
C MET A 251 2.58 14.33 22.17
N ILE A 252 3.30 14.54 23.27
CA ILE A 252 3.74 15.89 23.67
C ILE A 252 4.76 16.43 22.69
N GLN A 253 5.74 15.62 22.28
CA GLN A 253 6.76 16.02 21.31
C GLN A 253 6.15 16.35 19.93
N MET A 254 5.19 15.55 19.48
CA MET A 254 4.44 15.79 18.24
C MET A 254 3.73 17.15 18.20
N ALA A 255 3.35 17.71 19.33
CA ALA A 255 2.72 19.04 19.39
C ALA A 255 3.67 20.18 18.96
N PHE A 256 4.97 19.91 18.89
CA PHE A 256 6.01 20.85 18.46
C PHE A 256 6.56 20.52 17.06
N HIS A 257 6.05 19.49 16.39
CA HIS A 257 6.48 19.13 15.05
C HIS A 257 6.09 20.19 14.03
N GLU A 258 7.04 20.50 13.17
CA GLU A 258 6.84 21.24 11.92
C GLU A 258 7.12 20.26 10.75
N PHE A 259 6.19 20.18 9.80
CA PHE A 259 6.34 19.29 8.67
C PHE A 259 7.51 19.74 7.77
N GLY A 260 8.46 18.85 7.54
CA GLY A 260 9.56 19.07 6.63
C GLY A 260 9.31 18.44 5.25
N ALA A 261 9.19 17.14 5.22
CA ALA A 261 8.91 16.37 4.02
C ALA A 261 8.26 15.04 4.38
N GLY A 262 7.57 14.41 3.44
CA GLY A 262 7.00 13.09 3.69
C GLY A 262 6.38 12.49 2.44
N THR A 263 6.25 11.17 2.45
CA THR A 263 5.68 10.41 1.35
C THR A 263 4.97 9.16 1.85
N GLN A 264 3.98 8.71 1.08
CA GLN A 264 3.36 7.38 1.18
C GLN A 264 3.75 6.49 -0.01
N TRP A 265 4.66 6.95 -0.86
CA TRP A 265 5.12 6.23 -2.04
C TRP A 265 6.53 5.69 -1.81
N PRO A 266 6.87 4.55 -2.38
CA PRO A 266 8.21 3.96 -2.24
C PRO A 266 9.34 4.87 -2.66
N ARG A 267 9.09 5.80 -3.57
CA ARG A 267 10.06 6.79 -3.99
C ARG A 267 9.43 8.16 -4.17
N MET A 268 10.08 9.18 -3.63
CA MET A 268 9.78 10.58 -3.86
C MET A 268 11.09 11.34 -4.15
N ASP A 269 11.09 12.13 -5.20
CA ASP A 269 12.17 13.07 -5.52
C ASP A 269 11.54 14.43 -5.80
N TYR A 270 11.59 15.30 -4.80
CA TYR A 270 10.94 16.60 -4.84
C TYR A 270 11.97 17.73 -4.88
N HIS A 271 11.88 18.55 -5.92
CA HIS A 271 12.65 19.78 -6.07
C HIS A 271 11.77 20.99 -5.78
N PHE A 272 12.20 21.83 -4.87
CA PHE A 272 11.54 23.12 -4.66
C PHE A 272 11.72 24.02 -5.89
N PRO A 273 10.73 24.87 -6.22
CA PRO A 273 10.88 25.84 -7.31
C PRO A 273 12.10 26.76 -7.12
N PRO A 274 12.75 27.23 -8.19
CA PRO A 274 13.89 28.11 -8.08
C PRO A 274 13.65 29.31 -7.15
N GLY A 275 14.53 29.51 -6.16
CA GLY A 275 14.43 30.56 -5.16
C GLY A 275 13.52 30.24 -3.96
N ILE A 276 12.98 29.02 -3.90
CA ILE A 276 12.21 28.49 -2.76
C ILE A 276 13.00 27.36 -2.14
N SER A 277 13.02 27.28 -0.81
CA SER A 277 13.65 26.20 -0.07
C SER A 277 12.95 25.99 1.27
N LEU A 278 13.05 24.79 1.81
CA LEU A 278 12.70 24.51 3.19
C LEU A 278 13.85 25.00 4.09
N ARG A 279 13.56 25.88 5.03
CA ARG A 279 14.54 26.32 6.02
C ARG A 279 14.55 25.39 7.22
N LEU A 280 15.71 24.83 7.54
CA LEU A 280 15.97 24.16 8.80
C LEU A 280 16.77 25.11 9.71
N ASN A 281 16.26 25.37 10.91
CA ASN A 281 16.90 26.26 11.87
C ASN A 281 18.17 25.62 12.47
N PRO A 282 19.18 26.43 12.89
CA PRO A 282 20.40 25.93 13.49
C PRO A 282 20.18 25.06 14.72
N GLY A 283 20.96 24.01 14.87
CA GLY A 283 20.91 23.11 16.02
C GLY A 283 19.66 22.22 16.11
N LEU A 284 18.78 22.29 15.12
CA LEU A 284 17.66 21.37 14.99
C LEU A 284 18.04 20.23 14.05
N GLY A 285 17.34 19.14 14.19
CA GLY A 285 17.48 17.98 13.32
C GLY A 285 16.11 17.56 12.78
N PHE A 286 16.06 16.30 12.39
CA PHE A 286 14.83 15.70 11.91
C PHE A 286 14.33 14.64 12.87
N ASP A 287 13.07 14.72 13.24
CA ASP A 287 12.35 13.64 13.92
C ASP A 287 11.59 12.84 12.87
N MET A 288 12.17 11.72 12.48
CA MET A 288 11.69 10.90 11.38
C MET A 288 10.63 9.94 11.88
N ASN A 289 9.41 10.08 11.38
CA ASN A 289 8.31 9.14 11.59
C ASN A 289 8.29 8.13 10.46
N SER A 290 8.25 6.87 10.81
CA SER A 290 8.13 5.79 9.84
C SER A 290 7.16 4.73 10.33
N HIS A 291 6.31 4.25 9.42
CA HIS A 291 5.27 3.28 9.70
C HIS A 291 5.42 2.06 8.78
N TYR A 292 5.46 0.89 9.38
CA TYR A 292 5.63 -0.40 8.71
C TYR A 292 4.50 -1.34 9.08
N VAL A 293 4.02 -2.07 8.08
CA VAL A 293 2.95 -3.04 8.24
C VAL A 293 3.40 -4.35 7.60
N ASN A 294 3.29 -5.45 8.35
CA ASN A 294 3.59 -6.79 7.88
C ASN A 294 2.46 -7.74 8.23
N PHE A 295 1.53 -7.93 7.32
CA PHE A 295 0.44 -8.90 7.45
C PHE A 295 0.78 -10.29 6.90
N SER A 296 2.02 -10.47 6.39
CA SER A 296 2.49 -11.78 5.91
C SER A 296 2.80 -12.73 7.08
N ASP A 297 2.96 -14.00 6.77
CA ASP A 297 3.36 -15.04 7.72
C ASP A 297 4.87 -15.12 7.97
N THR A 298 5.65 -14.25 7.32
CA THR A 298 7.12 -14.22 7.41
C THR A 298 7.63 -12.87 7.95
N THR A 299 8.82 -12.87 8.54
CA THR A 299 9.48 -11.63 8.96
C THR A 299 10.09 -10.91 7.76
N MET A 300 9.86 -9.60 7.65
CA MET A 300 10.51 -8.69 6.70
C MET A 300 11.73 -8.00 7.36
N ILE A 301 12.77 -7.66 6.58
CA ILE A 301 13.96 -6.94 7.06
C ILE A 301 14.16 -5.66 6.26
#